data_1343a3dc17f44d4caa060c79a154da9b
#
_entry.id   1343a3dc17f44d4caa060c79a154da9b
#
_cell.length_a   1.000
_cell.length_b   1.000
_cell.length_c   1.000
_cell.angle_alpha   90.00
_cell.angle_beta   90.00
_cell.angle_gamma   90.00
#
_symmetry.space_group_name_H-M   'P 1'
#
loop_
_entity.id
_entity.type
_entity.pdbx_description
1 polymer ?
#
loop_
_entity_poly.entity_id
_entity_poly.type
_entity_poly.pdbx_seq_one_letter_code
_entity_poly.pdbx_strand_id
1 'polypeptide(L)'
;DLLKKPSDLNTLYSKFRRELDPILDDLDFRLINYGYQPKSSFADVPVNPKDRYDAMTDYLGRVGQFGPCMMRCSASTQVSIDYVDERDSIEKLRLGTVIGPILAYFFRNTPYFEGEKNPWPLLRQRMWDYLDFQRTNVLPGLFDPRYGWEDYAIDVLSTPLMFADLTHTPEAVASGATPKELHRPAF
;
A
#
# COMPACT_ATOMS: atom_id res chain seq x y z
N ASP A 1 -3.45 -18.40 4.93
CA ASP A 1 -4.19 -19.61 4.55
C ASP A 1 -4.99 -19.37 3.28
N LEU A 2 -5.01 -20.34 2.38
CA LEU A 2 -5.83 -20.30 1.16
C LEU A 2 -7.29 -20.55 1.54
N LEU A 3 -8.15 -19.58 1.23
CA LEU A 3 -9.60 -19.72 1.41
C LEU A 3 -10.18 -20.47 0.22
N LYS A 4 -10.91 -21.54 0.47
CA LYS A 4 -11.65 -22.28 -0.57
C LYS A 4 -13.05 -21.70 -0.80
N LYS A 5 -13.63 -21.11 0.25
CA LYS A 5 -14.98 -20.50 0.21
C LYS A 5 -14.98 -19.21 1.03
N PRO A 6 -15.76 -18.20 0.64
CA PRO A 6 -15.90 -16.96 1.42
C PRO A 6 -16.36 -17.19 2.86
N SER A 7 -17.15 -18.24 3.12
CA SER A 7 -17.61 -18.63 4.46
C SER A 7 -16.48 -19.03 5.40
N ASP A 8 -15.34 -19.50 4.87
CA ASP A 8 -14.18 -19.91 5.67
C ASP A 8 -13.52 -18.72 6.36
N LEU A 9 -13.70 -17.51 5.82
CA LEU A 9 -13.15 -16.27 6.37
C LEU A 9 -13.58 -16.04 7.82
N ASN A 10 -14.84 -16.24 8.14
CA ASN A 10 -15.35 -16.06 9.51
C ASN A 10 -14.70 -17.02 10.49
N THR A 11 -14.47 -18.26 10.09
CA THR A 11 -13.83 -19.28 10.92
C THR A 11 -12.37 -18.92 11.18
N LEU A 12 -11.63 -18.53 10.14
CA LEU A 12 -10.23 -18.12 10.25
C LEU A 12 -10.07 -16.84 11.07
N TYR A 13 -10.91 -15.86 10.84
CA TYR A 13 -10.88 -14.61 11.60
C TYR A 13 -11.21 -14.85 13.08
N SER A 14 -12.20 -15.69 13.40
CA SER A 14 -12.54 -16.05 14.77
C SER A 14 -11.42 -16.82 15.46
N LYS A 15 -10.70 -17.68 14.72
CA LYS A 15 -9.50 -18.36 15.26
C LYS A 15 -8.40 -17.37 15.55
N PHE A 16 -8.06 -16.49 14.62
CA PHE A 16 -7.08 -15.43 14.78
C PHE A 16 -7.38 -14.55 16.00
N ARG A 17 -8.63 -14.11 16.16
CA ARG A 17 -9.05 -13.28 17.31
C ARG A 17 -8.89 -14.00 18.65
N ARG A 18 -9.23 -15.29 18.71
CA ARG A 18 -9.06 -16.08 19.94
C ARG A 18 -7.60 -16.21 20.37
N GLU A 19 -6.68 -16.20 19.42
CA GLU A 19 -5.24 -16.24 19.71
C GLU A 19 -4.68 -14.84 20.04
N LEU A 20 -5.17 -13.81 19.38
CA LEU A 20 -4.65 -12.44 19.49
C LEU A 20 -5.23 -11.68 20.70
N ASP A 21 -6.53 -11.80 20.96
CA ASP A 21 -7.21 -10.95 21.94
C ASP A 21 -6.62 -11.08 23.36
N PRO A 22 -6.26 -12.27 23.87
CA PRO A 22 -5.60 -12.38 25.17
C PRO A 22 -4.25 -11.63 25.23
N ILE A 23 -3.48 -11.66 24.15
CA ILE A 23 -2.18 -10.96 24.07
C ILE A 23 -2.39 -9.44 24.09
N LEU A 24 -3.41 -8.95 23.38
CA LEU A 24 -3.74 -7.54 23.38
C LEU A 24 -4.23 -7.08 24.74
N ASP A 25 -5.05 -7.90 25.42
CA ASP A 25 -5.53 -7.59 26.76
C ASP A 25 -4.40 -7.52 27.77
N ASP A 26 -3.43 -8.45 27.74
CA ASP A 26 -2.23 -8.43 28.59
C ASP A 26 -1.37 -7.18 28.36
N LEU A 27 -1.36 -6.65 27.15
CA LEU A 27 -0.58 -5.48 26.75
C LEU A 27 -1.37 -4.15 26.90
N ASP A 28 -2.63 -4.21 27.36
CA ASP A 28 -3.58 -3.08 27.38
C ASP A 28 -3.76 -2.41 26.02
N PHE A 29 -3.74 -3.19 24.95
CA PHE A 29 -4.04 -2.74 23.60
C PHE A 29 -5.47 -3.10 23.18
N ARG A 30 -6.01 -2.35 22.23
CA ARG A 30 -7.32 -2.60 21.62
C ARG A 30 -7.22 -2.60 20.10
N LEU A 31 -7.77 -3.62 19.49
CA LEU A 31 -7.91 -3.66 18.04
C LEU A 31 -9.15 -2.85 17.63
N ILE A 32 -8.96 -1.88 16.75
CA ILE A 32 -10.02 -1.05 16.20
C ILE A 32 -10.17 -1.29 14.70
N ASN A 33 -11.41 -1.25 14.20
CA ASN A 33 -11.72 -1.50 12.81
C ASN A 33 -11.80 -0.18 12.02
N TYR A 34 -10.72 0.59 12.01
CA TYR A 34 -10.64 1.83 11.23
C TYR A 34 -9.58 1.71 10.12
N GLY A 35 -9.87 2.32 8.98
CA GLY A 35 -8.94 2.37 7.85
C GLY A 35 -7.85 3.43 8.02
N TYR A 36 -7.95 4.27 9.04
CA TYR A 36 -6.97 5.29 9.42
C TYR A 36 -6.97 5.48 10.93
N GLN A 37 -5.80 5.74 11.50
CA GLN A 37 -5.65 6.06 12.92
C GLN A 37 -6.51 7.31 13.27
N PRO A 38 -7.48 7.20 14.20
CA PRO A 38 -8.51 8.23 14.32
C PRO A 38 -8.06 9.51 15.03
N LYS A 39 -7.08 9.43 15.94
CA LYS A 39 -6.76 10.51 16.89
C LYS A 39 -5.41 11.17 16.61
N SER A 40 -4.34 10.38 16.48
CA SER A 40 -2.99 10.90 16.38
C SER A 40 -2.69 11.39 14.95
N SER A 41 -1.86 12.41 14.85
CA SER A 41 -1.27 12.79 13.57
C SER A 41 -0.18 11.80 13.16
N PHE A 42 0.19 11.81 11.90
CA PHE A 42 1.30 10.97 11.44
C PHE A 42 2.61 11.30 12.15
N ALA A 43 2.80 12.53 12.64
CA ALA A 43 3.99 12.94 13.37
C ALA A 43 4.12 12.26 14.74
N ASP A 44 2.99 11.89 15.35
CA ASP A 44 2.94 11.24 16.66
C ASP A 44 3.15 9.71 16.56
N VAL A 45 3.05 9.13 15.35
CA VAL A 45 3.17 7.69 15.13
C VAL A 45 4.59 7.35 14.67
N PRO A 46 5.34 6.55 15.44
CA PRO A 46 6.70 6.19 15.08
C PRO A 46 6.78 5.38 13.79
N VAL A 47 7.87 5.53 13.06
CA VAL A 47 8.19 4.70 11.89
C VAL A 47 8.75 3.36 12.38
N ASN A 48 8.39 2.27 11.70
CA ASN A 48 9.04 0.99 11.92
C ASN A 48 10.52 1.12 11.55
N PRO A 49 11.47 0.72 12.42
CA PRO A 49 12.91 0.93 12.23
C PRO A 49 13.47 -0.02 11.16
N LYS A 50 13.26 0.33 9.90
CA LYS A 50 13.82 -0.36 8.73
C LYS A 50 14.28 0.70 7.73
N ASP A 51 15.48 0.58 7.20
CA ASP A 51 16.13 1.52 6.29
C ASP A 51 15.23 1.93 5.10
N ARG A 52 14.50 0.96 4.56
CA ARG A 52 13.55 1.22 3.46
C ARG A 52 12.44 2.20 3.83
N TYR A 53 12.01 2.24 5.10
CA TYR A 53 10.95 3.15 5.53
C TYR A 53 11.45 4.58 5.71
N ASP A 54 12.73 4.76 6.03
CA ASP A 54 13.34 6.08 6.07
C ASP A 54 13.44 6.65 4.66
N ALA A 55 13.93 5.85 3.70
CA ALA A 55 14.00 6.23 2.29
C ALA A 55 12.60 6.52 1.69
N MET A 56 11.60 5.67 2.01
CA MET A 56 10.21 5.89 1.57
C MET A 56 9.60 7.14 2.19
N THR A 57 9.86 7.41 3.47
CA THR A 57 9.35 8.60 4.16
C THR A 57 9.89 9.87 3.51
N ASP A 58 11.18 9.90 3.22
CA ASP A 58 11.82 11.04 2.56
C ASP A 58 11.28 11.23 1.14
N TYR A 59 11.22 10.18 0.34
CA TYR A 59 10.70 10.24 -1.02
C TYR A 59 9.22 10.67 -1.06
N LEU A 60 8.34 9.94 -0.38
CA LEU A 60 6.89 10.18 -0.41
C LEU A 60 6.50 11.49 0.28
N GLY A 61 7.32 11.99 1.20
CA GLY A 61 7.14 13.32 1.80
C GLY A 61 7.40 14.46 0.84
N ARG A 62 8.17 14.21 -0.23
CA ARG A 62 8.50 15.22 -1.26
C ARG A 62 7.58 15.21 -2.47
N VAL A 63 7.14 14.02 -2.90
CA VAL A 63 6.39 13.87 -4.15
C VAL A 63 4.88 13.96 -3.98
N GLY A 64 4.35 13.82 -2.76
CA GLY A 64 2.93 13.83 -2.50
C GLY A 64 2.53 14.44 -1.16
N GLN A 65 1.23 14.64 -0.98
CA GLN A 65 0.69 15.29 0.24
C GLN A 65 0.50 14.30 1.40
N PHE A 66 0.22 13.03 1.12
CA PHE A 66 -0.22 12.05 2.11
C PHE A 66 0.76 10.89 2.35
N GLY A 67 2.01 11.02 1.87
CA GLY A 67 3.01 9.97 2.02
C GLY A 67 3.19 9.48 3.46
N PRO A 68 3.56 10.36 4.40
CA PRO A 68 3.70 9.99 5.81
C PRO A 68 2.40 9.49 6.45
N CYS A 69 1.25 10.07 6.08
CA CYS A 69 -0.07 9.63 6.56
C CYS A 69 -0.37 8.18 6.14
N MET A 70 -0.16 7.88 4.85
CA MET A 70 -0.34 6.53 4.32
C MET A 70 0.57 5.51 5.00
N MET A 71 1.85 5.86 5.18
CA MET A 71 2.85 4.94 5.73
C MET A 71 2.64 4.62 7.21
N ARG A 72 2.19 5.59 8.02
CA ARG A 72 2.16 5.49 9.48
C ARG A 72 0.78 5.27 10.06
N CYS A 73 -0.26 5.80 9.44
CA CYS A 73 -1.59 5.88 10.03
C CYS A 73 -2.66 5.07 9.29
N SER A 74 -2.37 4.53 8.10
CA SER A 74 -3.36 3.80 7.34
C SER A 74 -3.32 2.30 7.57
N ALA A 75 -4.51 1.68 7.62
CA ALA A 75 -4.69 0.23 7.63
C ALA A 75 -5.52 -0.21 6.42
N SER A 76 -5.18 -1.34 5.82
CA SER A 76 -5.86 -1.84 4.63
C SER A 76 -6.26 -3.29 4.75
N THR A 77 -7.36 -3.63 4.08
CA THR A 77 -7.70 -5.01 3.76
C THR A 77 -7.25 -5.28 2.33
N GLN A 78 -6.54 -6.38 2.13
CA GLN A 78 -6.03 -6.79 0.83
C GLN A 78 -6.53 -8.17 0.48
N VAL A 79 -6.90 -8.36 -0.78
CA VAL A 79 -7.32 -9.65 -1.33
C VAL A 79 -6.48 -9.91 -2.58
N SER A 80 -5.81 -11.07 -2.61
CA SER A 80 -5.12 -11.55 -3.80
C SER A 80 -6.06 -12.46 -4.58
N ILE A 81 -6.14 -12.23 -5.88
CA ILE A 81 -7.00 -12.99 -6.79
C ILE A 81 -6.10 -13.66 -7.81
N ASP A 82 -6.19 -14.99 -7.93
CA ASP A 82 -5.45 -15.73 -8.93
C ASP A 82 -6.00 -15.50 -10.34
N TYR A 83 -5.19 -15.82 -11.32
CA TYR A 83 -5.55 -15.82 -12.75
C TYR A 83 -5.05 -17.09 -13.42
N VAL A 84 -5.68 -17.48 -14.52
CA VAL A 84 -5.35 -18.71 -15.24
C VAL A 84 -4.52 -18.48 -16.49
N ASP A 85 -4.66 -17.31 -17.11
CA ASP A 85 -3.93 -16.88 -18.30
C ASP A 85 -3.86 -15.35 -18.43
N GLU A 86 -3.23 -14.88 -19.50
CA GLU A 86 -3.08 -13.45 -19.78
C GLU A 86 -4.41 -12.73 -19.91
N ARG A 87 -5.34 -13.30 -20.65
CA ARG A 87 -6.67 -12.68 -20.86
C ARG A 87 -7.41 -12.51 -19.54
N ASP A 88 -7.48 -13.56 -18.73
CA ASP A 88 -8.12 -13.56 -17.43
C ASP A 88 -7.45 -12.54 -16.48
N SER A 89 -6.11 -12.45 -16.51
CA SER A 89 -5.35 -11.47 -15.75
C SER A 89 -5.73 -10.02 -16.11
N ILE A 90 -5.72 -9.70 -17.41
CA ILE A 90 -6.01 -8.34 -17.89
C ILE A 90 -7.49 -7.98 -17.67
N GLU A 91 -8.42 -8.92 -17.88
CA GLU A 91 -9.84 -8.69 -17.59
C GLU A 91 -10.07 -8.41 -16.10
N LYS A 92 -9.42 -9.14 -15.19
CA LYS A 92 -9.48 -8.90 -13.73
C LYS A 92 -8.86 -7.56 -13.35
N LEU A 93 -7.74 -7.18 -13.97
CA LEU A 93 -7.11 -5.89 -13.73
C LEU A 93 -8.01 -4.73 -14.16
N ARG A 94 -8.63 -4.81 -15.34
CA ARG A 94 -9.63 -3.85 -15.82
C ARG A 94 -10.83 -3.76 -14.87
N LEU A 95 -11.39 -4.92 -14.52
CA LEU A 95 -12.53 -4.98 -13.61
C LEU A 95 -12.18 -4.36 -12.26
N GLY A 96 -11.04 -4.73 -11.65
CA GLY A 96 -10.58 -4.18 -10.38
C GLY A 96 -10.42 -2.65 -10.43
N THR A 97 -9.88 -2.13 -11.54
CA THR A 97 -9.73 -0.68 -11.76
C THR A 97 -11.09 0.03 -11.81
N VAL A 98 -12.06 -0.54 -12.52
CA VAL A 98 -13.40 0.07 -12.67
C VAL A 98 -14.20 0.02 -11.38
N ILE A 99 -14.19 -1.14 -10.70
CA ILE A 99 -15.00 -1.31 -9.47
C ILE A 99 -14.31 -0.75 -8.22
N GLY A 100 -13.01 -0.48 -8.28
CA GLY A 100 -12.20 -0.01 -7.16
C GLY A 100 -12.83 1.17 -6.40
N PRO A 101 -13.20 2.29 -7.04
CA PRO A 101 -13.87 3.41 -6.39
C PRO A 101 -15.22 3.05 -5.76
N ILE A 102 -15.96 2.14 -6.36
CA ILE A 102 -17.26 1.66 -5.85
C ILE A 102 -17.02 0.86 -4.56
N LEU A 103 -16.06 -0.07 -4.58
CA LEU A 103 -15.69 -0.85 -3.40
C LEU A 103 -15.13 0.06 -2.29
N ALA A 104 -14.30 1.03 -2.64
CA ALA A 104 -13.79 2.01 -1.69
C ALA A 104 -14.92 2.78 -0.98
N TYR A 105 -16.00 3.10 -1.69
CA TYR A 105 -17.17 3.74 -1.10
C TYR A 105 -17.94 2.81 -0.15
N PHE A 106 -18.19 1.56 -0.54
CA PHE A 106 -18.93 0.60 0.28
C PHE A 106 -18.15 0.17 1.53
N PHE A 107 -16.84 0.00 1.41
CA PHE A 107 -15.98 -0.47 2.49
C PHE A 107 -15.23 0.66 3.22
N ARG A 108 -15.64 1.91 3.02
CA ARG A 108 -15.05 3.04 3.74
C ARG A 108 -15.26 2.88 5.25
N ASN A 109 -14.17 3.09 6.00
CA ASN A 109 -14.21 3.05 7.46
C ASN A 109 -13.16 4.00 8.04
N THR A 110 -13.31 5.29 7.74
CA THR A 110 -12.40 6.35 8.16
C THR A 110 -13.21 7.56 8.66
N PRO A 111 -13.94 7.40 9.79
CA PRO A 111 -14.83 8.47 10.30
C PRO A 111 -14.06 9.68 10.82
N TYR A 112 -12.80 9.48 11.24
CA TYR A 112 -11.95 10.51 11.79
C TYR A 112 -10.62 10.60 11.06
N PHE A 113 -10.03 11.80 11.09
CA PHE A 113 -8.72 12.13 10.56
C PHE A 113 -8.03 13.07 11.56
N GLU A 114 -6.92 12.61 12.16
CA GLU A 114 -6.08 13.37 13.08
C GLU A 114 -6.88 14.09 14.22
N GLY A 115 -7.80 13.37 14.84
CA GLY A 115 -8.60 13.83 15.96
C GLY A 115 -9.91 14.51 15.60
N GLU A 116 -10.09 14.91 14.36
CA GLU A 116 -11.26 15.60 13.85
C GLU A 116 -12.17 14.70 13.00
N LYS A 117 -13.41 15.10 12.81
CA LYS A 117 -14.30 14.43 11.86
C LYS A 117 -13.71 14.50 10.47
N ASN A 118 -13.54 13.36 9.83
CA ASN A 118 -12.98 13.28 8.48
C ASN A 118 -13.85 14.07 7.48
N PRO A 119 -13.30 15.09 6.80
CA PRO A 119 -14.04 15.90 5.85
C PRO A 119 -14.21 15.24 4.47
N TRP A 120 -13.50 14.13 4.20
CA TRP A 120 -13.52 13.48 2.89
C TRP A 120 -14.28 12.15 2.93
N PRO A 121 -15.22 11.92 2.00
CA PRO A 121 -15.98 10.66 1.95
C PRO A 121 -15.10 9.43 1.78
N LEU A 122 -14.02 9.56 1.00
CA LEU A 122 -13.09 8.48 0.64
C LEU A 122 -11.64 8.88 0.99
N LEU A 123 -11.35 9.07 2.28
CA LEU A 123 -10.02 9.51 2.74
C LEU A 123 -8.89 8.64 2.19
N ARG A 124 -9.02 7.32 2.23
CA ARG A 124 -7.95 6.43 1.75
C ARG A 124 -7.75 6.51 0.24
N GLN A 125 -8.83 6.60 -0.55
CA GLN A 125 -8.73 6.83 -1.98
C GLN A 125 -8.02 8.16 -2.26
N ARG A 126 -8.44 9.23 -1.57
CA ARG A 126 -7.79 10.52 -1.69
C ARG A 126 -6.29 10.47 -1.35
N MET A 127 -5.89 9.70 -0.34
CA MET A 127 -4.47 9.52 -0.03
C MET A 127 -3.70 8.92 -1.20
N TRP A 128 -4.25 7.89 -1.84
CA TRP A 128 -3.62 7.27 -3.00
C TRP A 128 -3.60 8.20 -4.21
N ASP A 129 -4.66 8.96 -4.47
CA ASP A 129 -4.74 9.91 -5.58
C ASP A 129 -3.69 11.03 -5.48
N TYR A 130 -3.27 11.38 -4.26
CA TYR A 130 -2.29 12.44 -4.00
C TYR A 130 -0.98 11.92 -3.36
N LEU A 131 -0.69 10.64 -3.47
CA LEU A 131 0.51 10.03 -2.94
C LEU A 131 1.70 10.19 -3.88
N ASP A 132 1.62 9.60 -5.06
CA ASP A 132 2.67 9.59 -6.06
C ASP A 132 2.07 9.24 -7.43
N PHE A 133 1.90 10.23 -8.28
CA PHE A 133 1.27 10.09 -9.60
C PHE A 133 1.99 9.11 -10.54
N GLN A 134 3.25 8.81 -10.28
CA GLN A 134 4.00 7.84 -11.07
C GLN A 134 3.62 6.39 -10.75
N ARG A 135 3.04 6.13 -9.56
CA ARG A 135 2.75 4.78 -9.04
C ARG A 135 1.30 4.51 -8.74
N THR A 136 0.51 5.54 -8.48
CA THR A 136 -0.87 5.41 -7.97
C THR A 136 -1.91 5.84 -8.99
N ASN A 137 -1.59 5.67 -10.26
CA ASN A 137 -2.46 6.05 -11.37
C ASN A 137 -3.05 4.82 -12.07
N VAL A 138 -4.04 5.05 -12.91
CA VAL A 138 -4.53 4.02 -13.85
C VAL A 138 -3.44 3.78 -14.90
N LEU A 139 -3.14 2.52 -15.19
CA LEU A 139 -2.12 2.16 -16.17
C LEU A 139 -2.48 2.70 -17.56
N PRO A 140 -1.54 3.36 -18.23
CA PRO A 140 -1.76 3.88 -19.57
C PRO A 140 -2.18 2.75 -20.53
N GLY A 141 -3.18 2.99 -21.34
CA GLY A 141 -3.63 1.99 -22.33
C GLY A 141 -4.35 0.78 -21.79
N LEU A 142 -4.53 0.60 -20.47
CA LEU A 142 -5.17 -0.58 -19.86
C LEU A 142 -6.50 -0.97 -20.53
N PHE A 143 -7.25 -0.02 -21.02
CA PHE A 143 -8.56 -0.24 -21.68
C PHE A 143 -8.47 -0.39 -23.19
N ASP A 144 -7.28 -0.33 -23.81
CA ASP A 144 -7.10 -0.74 -25.22
C ASP A 144 -7.33 -2.27 -25.32
N PRO A 145 -8.15 -2.75 -26.25
CA PRO A 145 -8.40 -4.17 -26.44
C PRO A 145 -7.15 -5.02 -26.66
N ARG A 146 -6.06 -4.44 -27.15
CA ARG A 146 -4.78 -5.12 -27.43
C ARG A 146 -3.84 -5.15 -26.24
N TYR A 147 -4.16 -4.43 -25.13
CA TYR A 147 -3.31 -4.39 -23.93
C TYR A 147 -3.13 -5.78 -23.33
N GLY A 148 -1.90 -6.19 -23.15
CA GLY A 148 -1.50 -7.51 -22.68
C GLY A 148 -0.42 -7.47 -21.60
N TRP A 149 0.18 -8.63 -21.31
CA TRP A 149 1.24 -8.74 -20.30
C TRP A 149 2.50 -7.99 -20.67
N GLU A 150 2.82 -7.89 -21.97
CA GLU A 150 3.98 -7.13 -22.42
C GLU A 150 3.82 -5.63 -22.11
N ASP A 151 2.64 -5.07 -22.40
CA ASP A 151 2.31 -3.66 -22.07
C ASP A 151 2.36 -3.44 -20.55
N TYR A 152 1.77 -4.36 -19.79
CA TYR A 152 1.81 -4.31 -18.32
C TYR A 152 3.24 -4.34 -17.79
N ALA A 153 4.10 -5.20 -18.33
CA ALA A 153 5.50 -5.29 -17.94
C ALA A 153 6.26 -3.99 -18.26
N ILE A 154 5.99 -3.39 -19.43
CA ILE A 154 6.57 -2.09 -19.82
C ILE A 154 6.13 -1.01 -18.85
N ASP A 155 4.84 -0.92 -18.51
CA ASP A 155 4.32 0.06 -17.57
C ASP A 155 4.98 -0.05 -16.19
N VAL A 156 5.11 -1.28 -15.67
CA VAL A 156 5.74 -1.55 -14.38
C VAL A 156 7.23 -1.20 -14.40
N LEU A 157 7.96 -1.64 -15.42
CA LEU A 157 9.41 -1.41 -15.56
C LEU A 157 9.75 0.06 -15.86
N SER A 158 8.82 0.80 -16.47
CA SER A 158 8.98 2.23 -16.74
C SER A 158 8.70 3.11 -15.52
N THR A 159 8.14 2.55 -14.45
CA THR A 159 7.89 3.29 -13.22
C THR A 159 9.21 3.63 -12.53
N PRO A 160 9.53 4.91 -12.25
CA PRO A 160 10.77 5.31 -11.61
C PRO A 160 10.94 4.63 -10.24
N LEU A 161 12.14 4.18 -9.92
CA LEU A 161 12.44 3.61 -8.60
C LEU A 161 12.39 4.70 -7.52
N MET A 162 11.86 4.39 -6.35
CA MET A 162 11.93 5.31 -5.19
C MET A 162 13.35 5.38 -4.64
N PHE A 163 14.02 4.24 -4.59
CA PHE A 163 15.39 4.05 -4.17
C PHE A 163 15.94 2.77 -4.79
N ALA A 164 17.24 2.66 -4.86
CA ALA A 164 17.94 1.46 -5.28
C ALA A 164 18.98 1.10 -4.21
N ASP A 165 19.02 -0.17 -3.84
CA ASP A 165 20.12 -0.72 -3.04
C ASP A 165 21.24 -1.13 -4.00
N LEU A 166 22.29 -0.32 -4.03
CA LEU A 166 23.46 -0.54 -4.89
C LEU A 166 24.62 -1.24 -4.14
N THR A 167 24.41 -1.68 -2.91
CA THR A 167 25.47 -2.27 -2.07
C THR A 167 26.11 -3.53 -2.67
N HIS A 168 25.39 -4.20 -3.54
CA HIS A 168 25.83 -5.44 -4.19
C HIS A 168 26.25 -5.27 -5.66
N THR A 169 26.31 -4.04 -6.16
CA THR A 169 26.85 -3.82 -7.50
C THR A 169 28.38 -3.90 -7.51
N PRO A 170 29.00 -4.37 -8.61
CA PRO A 170 30.47 -4.40 -8.71
C PRO A 170 31.12 -3.05 -8.47
N GLU A 171 30.49 -1.97 -8.95
CA GLU A 171 30.97 -0.59 -8.79
C GLU A 171 30.91 -0.13 -7.33
N ALA A 172 29.84 -0.51 -6.61
CA ALA A 172 29.68 -0.19 -5.19
C ALA A 172 30.73 -0.91 -4.34
N VAL A 173 30.96 -2.19 -4.60
CA VAL A 173 31.98 -2.99 -3.91
C VAL A 173 33.39 -2.42 -4.20
N ALA A 174 33.66 -2.02 -5.43
CA ALA A 174 34.94 -1.44 -5.81
C ALA A 174 35.19 -0.05 -5.22
N SER A 175 34.14 0.76 -5.02
CA SER A 175 34.25 2.12 -4.48
C SER A 175 34.43 2.19 -2.97
N GLY A 176 34.09 1.11 -2.25
CA GLY A 176 34.06 1.11 -0.79
C GLY A 176 33.01 2.06 -0.18
N ALA A 177 32.03 2.48 -0.99
CA ALA A 177 30.98 3.40 -0.59
C ALA A 177 30.11 2.81 0.53
N THR A 178 29.67 3.65 1.45
CA THR A 178 28.77 3.23 2.53
C THR A 178 27.36 2.96 2.00
N PRO A 179 26.55 2.09 2.65
CA PRO A 179 25.17 1.85 2.26
C PRO A 179 24.34 3.13 2.13
N LYS A 180 24.63 4.14 2.96
CA LYS A 180 23.94 5.43 2.94
C LYS A 180 24.25 6.27 1.69
N GLU A 181 25.46 6.13 1.13
CA GLU A 181 25.90 6.80 -0.11
C GLU A 181 25.39 6.08 -1.36
N LEU A 182 25.09 4.78 -1.22
CA LEU A 182 24.60 3.92 -2.30
C LEU A 182 23.08 3.93 -2.42
N HIS A 183 22.34 4.31 -1.37
CA HIS A 183 20.92 4.56 -1.41
C HIS A 183 20.65 5.94 -2.00
N ARG A 184 20.69 6.05 -3.32
CA ARG A 184 20.31 7.28 -4.00
C ARG A 184 18.82 7.29 -4.30
N PRO A 185 18.10 8.41 -4.06
CA PRO A 185 16.76 8.55 -4.59
C PRO A 185 16.84 8.42 -6.11
N ALA A 186 16.08 7.51 -6.67
CA ALA A 186 15.84 7.49 -8.10
C ALA A 186 14.90 8.67 -8.41
N PHE A 187 15.29 9.53 -9.32
CA PHE A 187 14.63 10.80 -9.67
C PHE A 187 13.19 10.67 -10.07
#